data_e1385812c1ce23a79b9f3d4d23e4c77b
#
_entry.id   e1385812c1ce23a79b9f3d4d23e4c77b
#
_cell.length_a   1.000
_cell.length_b   1.000
_cell.length_c   1.000
_cell.angle_alpha   90.00
_cell.angle_beta   90.00
_cell.angle_gamma   90.00
#
_symmetry.space_group_name_H-M   'P 1'
#
loop_
_entity.id
_entity.type
_entity.pdbx_description
1 polymer ?
#
loop_
_entity_poly.entity_id
_entity_poly.type
_entity_poly.pdbx_seq_one_letter_code
_entity_poly.pdbx_strand_id
1 'polypeptide(L)'
;RGLGDVYKRQVPPDLTGTVTFVASDGEHAIKDHMITLRLDDGTEKQLTMIQRWPIRVPRPVHDRIPACVPLVTGQRILDTMFPIAKGGTAAIPGGFGTGKTMTQHQIAKWSDADIIIYIGCGERGNEMTQVLEEFSELVDPKSGNPLMDRTTLIANTSNMPVAAREASIYTC
;
A
#
# COMPACT_ATOMS: atom_id res chain seq x y z
N ARG A 1 0.14 15.32 -4.67
CA ARG A 1 -1.12 15.82 -4.07
C ARG A 1 -1.65 14.70 -3.20
N GLY A 2 -1.91 14.99 -1.91
CA GLY A 2 -2.45 13.99 -1.00
C GLY A 2 -3.82 13.49 -1.44
N LEU A 3 -4.03 12.21 -1.24
CA LEU A 3 -5.33 11.56 -1.45
C LEU A 3 -6.27 11.98 -0.34
N GLY A 4 -7.21 12.80 -0.62
CA GLY A 4 -8.27 13.16 0.31
C GLY A 4 -7.84 14.13 1.41
N ASP A 5 -8.78 14.83 1.92
CA ASP A 5 -8.62 16.02 2.72
C ASP A 5 -8.42 15.73 4.21
N VAL A 6 -8.41 14.46 4.66
CA VAL A 6 -8.33 14.13 6.08
C VAL A 6 -7.31 13.04 6.36
N TYR A 7 -6.18 13.43 6.92
CA TYR A 7 -5.22 12.48 7.48
C TYR A 7 -5.53 12.24 8.96
N LYS A 8 -5.75 10.99 9.31
CA LYS A 8 -5.85 10.58 10.72
C LYS A 8 -4.47 10.22 11.24
N ARG A 9 -4.01 10.93 12.26
CA ARG A 9 -2.80 10.55 12.97
C ARG A 9 -3.16 9.65 14.15
N GLN A 10 -2.64 8.45 14.15
CA GLN A 10 -2.78 7.53 15.28
C GLN A 10 -1.56 7.63 16.18
N VAL A 11 -1.79 7.46 17.48
CA VAL A 11 -0.71 7.27 18.44
C VAL A 11 0.02 5.97 18.11
N PRO A 12 1.36 5.95 18.11
CA PRO A 12 2.12 4.72 17.93
C PRO A 12 1.69 3.64 18.92
N PRO A 13 1.60 2.36 18.51
CA PRO A 13 1.06 1.29 19.35
C PRO A 13 1.92 0.95 20.59
N ASP A 14 3.15 1.43 20.61
CA ASP A 14 4.10 1.31 21.72
C ASP A 14 3.97 2.44 22.78
N LEU A 15 3.05 3.37 22.55
CA LEU A 15 2.87 4.52 23.43
C LEU A 15 1.47 4.55 24.03
N THR A 16 1.42 4.75 25.33
CA THR A 16 0.20 5.03 26.08
C THR A 16 0.37 6.33 26.87
N GLY A 17 -0.72 7.11 27.01
CA GLY A 17 -0.65 8.36 27.73
C GLY A 17 -1.83 9.27 27.44
N THR A 18 -1.83 10.45 28.05
CA THR A 18 -2.85 11.47 27.87
C THR A 18 -2.43 12.49 26.84
N VAL A 19 -3.31 12.81 25.89
CA VAL A 19 -3.09 13.87 24.91
C VAL A 19 -3.20 15.23 25.60
N THR A 20 -2.13 16.02 25.56
CA THR A 20 -2.07 17.36 26.16
C THR A 20 -2.16 18.48 25.14
N PHE A 21 -1.80 18.21 23.90
CA PHE A 21 -1.84 19.17 22.80
C PHE A 21 -2.23 18.47 21.49
N VAL A 22 -3.05 19.12 20.69
CA VAL A 22 -3.37 18.75 19.29
C VAL A 22 -3.24 20.01 18.45
N ALA A 23 -2.55 19.91 17.31
CA ALA A 23 -2.44 21.02 16.37
C ALA A 23 -3.83 21.40 15.83
N SER A 24 -4.02 22.69 15.56
CA SER A 24 -5.25 23.21 14.95
C SER A 24 -5.43 22.68 13.53
N ASP A 25 -6.68 22.68 13.04
CA ASP A 25 -6.95 22.36 11.65
C ASP A 25 -6.27 23.38 10.73
N GLY A 26 -5.66 22.87 9.65
CA GLY A 26 -4.93 23.70 8.69
C GLY A 26 -3.97 22.89 7.83
N GLU A 27 -3.18 23.60 7.04
CA GLU A 27 -2.10 23.00 6.27
C GLU A 27 -0.86 22.83 7.12
N HIS A 28 -0.36 21.61 7.21
CA HIS A 28 0.81 21.25 8.01
C HIS A 28 1.81 20.46 7.19
N ALA A 29 3.09 20.69 7.42
CA ALA A 29 4.13 19.83 6.89
C ALA A 29 4.18 18.51 7.66
N ILE A 30 4.62 17.43 7.01
CA ILE A 30 4.69 16.10 7.62
C ILE A 30 5.60 16.00 8.85
N LYS A 31 6.52 16.96 9.02
CA LYS A 31 7.44 17.06 10.16
C LYS A 31 6.95 17.98 11.27
N ASP A 32 5.84 18.68 11.06
CA ASP A 32 5.30 19.58 12.07
C ASP A 32 4.84 18.82 13.31
N HIS A 33 4.91 19.50 14.43
CA HIS A 33 4.42 18.98 15.69
C HIS A 33 2.89 18.95 15.69
N MET A 34 2.31 17.74 15.70
CA MET A 34 0.87 17.55 15.61
C MET A 34 0.21 17.22 16.93
N ILE A 35 0.85 16.43 17.77
CA ILE A 35 0.28 15.94 19.03
C ILE A 35 1.37 15.92 20.10
N THR A 36 1.05 16.33 21.31
CA THR A 36 1.85 16.02 22.51
C THR A 36 1.12 14.98 23.36
N LEU A 37 1.84 13.94 23.72
CA LEU A 37 1.41 12.91 24.66
C LEU A 37 2.19 13.06 25.96
N ARG A 38 1.47 13.12 27.09
CA ARG A 38 2.07 12.92 28.41
C ARG A 38 1.96 11.44 28.73
N LEU A 39 3.10 10.77 28.84
CA LEU A 39 3.19 9.36 29.20
C LEU A 39 2.90 9.15 30.69
N ASP A 40 2.69 7.89 31.10
CA ASP A 40 2.38 7.54 32.50
C ASP A 40 3.54 7.82 33.45
N ASP A 41 4.76 7.94 32.95
CA ASP A 41 5.96 8.36 33.70
C ASP A 41 6.09 9.88 33.87
N GLY A 42 5.13 10.65 33.33
CA GLY A 42 5.11 12.11 33.39
C GLY A 42 5.94 12.79 32.27
N THR A 43 6.64 12.05 31.43
CA THR A 43 7.38 12.64 30.32
C THR A 43 6.45 13.06 29.17
N GLU A 44 6.82 14.12 28.46
CA GLU A 44 6.08 14.58 27.29
C GLU A 44 6.77 14.15 26.00
N LYS A 45 6.02 13.54 25.09
CA LYS A 45 6.49 13.11 23.78
C LYS A 45 5.75 13.82 22.68
N GLN A 46 6.50 14.52 21.83
CA GLN A 46 5.95 15.18 20.66
C GLN A 46 5.87 14.21 19.47
N LEU A 47 4.73 14.18 18.82
CA LEU A 47 4.47 13.35 17.65
C LEU A 47 4.26 14.22 16.42
N THR A 48 4.87 13.78 15.32
CA THR A 48 4.71 14.34 13.96
C THR A 48 3.85 13.42 13.12
N MET A 49 3.58 13.76 11.87
CA MET A 49 2.90 12.86 10.91
C MET A 49 3.78 11.66 10.52
N ILE A 50 5.10 11.76 10.70
CA ILE A 50 6.03 10.69 10.40
C ILE A 50 6.09 9.70 11.56
N GLN A 51 6.01 8.41 11.24
CA GLN A 51 6.28 7.33 12.17
C GLN A 51 7.38 6.45 11.60
N ARG A 52 8.42 6.19 12.38
CA ARG A 52 9.44 5.18 12.04
C ARG A 52 9.01 3.84 12.60
N TRP A 53 8.99 2.83 11.75
CA TRP A 53 8.61 1.47 12.13
C TRP A 53 9.66 0.48 11.61
N PRO A 54 10.04 -0.55 12.40
CA PRO A 54 10.95 -1.58 11.92
C PRO A 54 10.35 -2.31 10.74
N ILE A 55 11.05 -2.37 9.62
CA ILE A 55 10.52 -2.88 8.34
C ILE A 55 10.03 -4.33 8.40
N ARG A 56 10.65 -5.16 9.25
CA ARG A 56 10.31 -6.59 9.37
C ARG A 56 9.34 -6.90 10.52
N VAL A 57 8.89 -5.91 11.24
CA VAL A 57 7.94 -6.10 12.34
C VAL A 57 6.54 -5.76 11.86
N PRO A 58 5.59 -6.70 11.84
CA PRO A 58 4.22 -6.40 11.45
C PRO A 58 3.61 -5.41 12.45
N ARG A 59 2.77 -4.50 11.95
CA ARG A 59 2.04 -3.60 12.84
C ARG A 59 1.02 -4.40 13.65
N PRO A 60 0.90 -4.13 14.95
CA PRO A 60 -0.13 -4.77 15.77
C PRO A 60 -1.51 -4.35 15.28
N VAL A 61 -2.42 -5.31 15.23
CA VAL A 61 -3.83 -5.09 14.93
C VAL A 61 -4.65 -5.49 16.16
N HIS A 62 -5.66 -4.70 16.50
CA HIS A 62 -6.53 -4.99 17.63
C HIS A 62 -7.45 -6.19 17.32
N ASP A 63 -8.12 -6.14 16.18
CA ASP A 63 -9.03 -7.19 15.72
C ASP A 63 -8.84 -7.48 14.23
N ARG A 64 -9.08 -8.73 13.85
CA ARG A 64 -9.17 -9.13 12.45
C ARG A 64 -10.64 -9.17 12.05
N ILE A 65 -11.04 -8.29 11.15
CA ILE A 65 -12.38 -8.28 10.59
C ILE A 65 -12.47 -9.37 9.51
N PRO A 66 -13.51 -10.23 9.52
CA PRO A 66 -13.71 -11.19 8.44
C PRO A 66 -13.81 -10.50 7.08
N ALA A 67 -13.09 -11.01 6.09
CA ALA A 67 -13.11 -10.49 4.74
C ALA A 67 -14.40 -10.95 4.03
N CYS A 68 -15.44 -10.14 4.09
CA CYS A 68 -16.79 -10.45 3.55
C CYS A 68 -17.10 -9.70 2.25
N VAL A 69 -16.36 -8.63 1.95
CA VAL A 69 -16.64 -7.78 0.78
C VAL A 69 -15.75 -8.23 -0.38
N PRO A 70 -16.31 -8.58 -1.56
CA PRO A 70 -15.51 -8.96 -2.70
C PRO A 70 -14.78 -7.76 -3.30
N LEU A 71 -13.55 -8.00 -3.75
CA LEU A 71 -12.78 -7.09 -4.58
C LEU A 71 -13.23 -7.30 -6.03
N VAL A 72 -13.75 -6.26 -6.66
CA VAL A 72 -14.08 -6.32 -8.09
C VAL A 72 -12.79 -6.18 -8.89
N THR A 73 -12.40 -7.22 -9.61
CA THR A 73 -11.16 -7.26 -10.40
C THR A 73 -11.37 -6.88 -11.86
N GLY A 74 -12.63 -6.83 -12.32
CA GLY A 74 -12.98 -6.65 -13.73
C GLY A 74 -12.81 -7.90 -14.58
N GLN A 75 -12.32 -9.00 -14.00
CA GLN A 75 -12.18 -10.30 -14.67
C GLN A 75 -13.38 -11.18 -14.32
N ARG A 76 -14.27 -11.42 -15.27
CA ARG A 76 -15.52 -12.17 -15.01
C ARG A 76 -15.30 -13.52 -14.35
N ILE A 77 -14.27 -14.26 -14.79
CA ILE A 77 -14.00 -15.58 -14.22
C ILE A 77 -13.54 -15.51 -12.77
N LEU A 78 -12.74 -14.49 -12.41
CA LEU A 78 -12.31 -14.29 -11.03
C LEU A 78 -13.48 -13.82 -10.18
N ASP A 79 -14.18 -12.80 -10.62
CA ASP A 79 -15.26 -12.17 -9.85
C ASP A 79 -16.46 -13.11 -9.60
N THR A 80 -16.70 -14.10 -10.50
CA THR A 80 -17.82 -15.02 -10.39
C THR A 80 -17.46 -16.38 -9.79
N MET A 81 -16.27 -16.93 -10.13
CA MET A 81 -15.91 -18.31 -9.76
C MET A 81 -14.87 -18.36 -8.65
N PHE A 82 -14.00 -17.35 -8.55
CA PHE A 82 -12.89 -17.26 -7.59
C PHE A 82 -12.77 -15.88 -6.98
N PRO A 83 -13.83 -15.35 -6.35
CA PRO A 83 -13.84 -13.97 -5.85
C PRO A 83 -12.73 -13.75 -4.83
N ILE A 84 -12.03 -12.64 -4.98
CA ILE A 84 -11.01 -12.17 -4.05
C ILE A 84 -11.70 -11.25 -3.05
N ALA A 85 -11.51 -11.46 -1.77
CA ALA A 85 -12.08 -10.60 -0.75
C ALA A 85 -11.19 -9.36 -0.51
N LYS A 86 -11.78 -8.19 -0.29
CA LYS A 86 -11.06 -6.99 0.17
C LYS A 86 -10.40 -7.27 1.51
N GLY A 87 -9.09 -7.00 1.60
CA GLY A 87 -8.26 -7.38 2.74
C GLY A 87 -7.82 -8.85 2.77
N GLY A 88 -8.19 -9.63 1.76
CA GLY A 88 -7.75 -11.01 1.60
C GLY A 88 -6.40 -11.13 0.88
N THR A 89 -5.91 -12.37 0.83
CA THR A 89 -4.68 -12.74 0.10
C THR A 89 -5.03 -13.77 -0.95
N ALA A 90 -4.52 -13.60 -2.17
CA ALA A 90 -4.68 -14.55 -3.25
C ALA A 90 -3.32 -14.94 -3.83
N ALA A 91 -3.16 -16.18 -4.24
CA ALA A 91 -1.98 -16.67 -4.93
C ALA A 91 -2.34 -17.02 -6.39
N ILE A 92 -1.44 -16.70 -7.30
CA ILE A 92 -1.55 -17.05 -8.73
C ILE A 92 -0.35 -17.94 -9.09
N PRO A 93 -0.37 -19.22 -8.72
CA PRO A 93 0.73 -20.14 -9.02
C PRO A 93 0.72 -20.57 -10.47
N GLY A 94 1.90 -20.91 -10.99
CA GLY A 94 2.03 -21.48 -12.34
C GLY A 94 3.47 -21.48 -12.83
N GLY A 95 3.75 -22.31 -13.82
CA GLY A 95 5.04 -22.35 -14.50
C GLY A 95 5.27 -21.17 -15.47
N PHE A 96 6.33 -21.22 -16.25
CA PHE A 96 6.58 -20.21 -17.27
C PHE A 96 5.50 -20.25 -18.35
N GLY A 97 5.10 -19.08 -18.85
CA GLY A 97 4.14 -18.96 -19.95
C GLY A 97 2.68 -19.24 -19.60
N THR A 98 2.33 -19.43 -18.31
CA THR A 98 0.95 -19.70 -17.90
C THR A 98 0.09 -18.45 -17.72
N GLY A 99 0.62 -17.27 -17.99
CA GLY A 99 -0.12 -16.02 -17.92
C GLY A 99 -0.23 -15.39 -16.52
N LYS A 100 0.61 -15.81 -15.55
CA LYS A 100 0.61 -15.24 -14.18
C LYS A 100 0.76 -13.73 -14.18
N THR A 101 1.81 -13.22 -14.80
CA THR A 101 2.11 -11.80 -14.89
C THR A 101 0.98 -11.05 -15.57
N MET A 102 0.44 -11.57 -16.67
CA MET A 102 -0.69 -10.97 -17.37
C MET A 102 -1.93 -10.89 -16.48
N THR A 103 -2.22 -11.92 -15.69
CA THR A 103 -3.34 -11.92 -14.75
C THR A 103 -3.15 -10.86 -13.68
N GLN A 104 -1.95 -10.74 -13.12
CA GLN A 104 -1.62 -9.71 -12.13
C GLN A 104 -1.76 -8.29 -12.71
N HIS A 105 -1.28 -8.06 -13.94
CA HIS A 105 -1.45 -6.78 -14.64
C HIS A 105 -2.92 -6.43 -14.83
N GLN A 106 -3.74 -7.39 -15.25
CA GLN A 106 -5.17 -7.16 -15.45
C GLN A 106 -5.88 -6.82 -14.14
N ILE A 107 -5.56 -7.51 -13.04
CA ILE A 107 -6.10 -7.19 -11.73
C ILE A 107 -5.66 -5.79 -11.30
N ALA A 108 -4.39 -5.44 -11.44
CA ALA A 108 -3.89 -4.12 -11.11
C ALA A 108 -4.56 -2.99 -11.90
N LYS A 109 -4.78 -3.21 -13.21
CA LYS A 109 -5.42 -2.21 -14.08
C LYS A 109 -6.89 -1.94 -13.75
N TRP A 110 -7.66 -2.98 -13.47
CA TRP A 110 -9.12 -2.92 -13.46
C TRP A 110 -9.76 -3.08 -12.08
N SER A 111 -8.97 -3.40 -11.05
CA SER A 111 -9.50 -3.54 -9.69
C SER A 111 -10.09 -2.22 -9.16
N ASP A 112 -11.08 -2.35 -8.28
CA ASP A 112 -11.72 -1.22 -7.62
C ASP A 112 -10.92 -0.67 -6.42
N ALA A 113 -9.62 -0.93 -6.37
CA ALA A 113 -8.70 -0.40 -5.36
C ALA A 113 -8.46 1.11 -5.56
N ASP A 114 -8.29 1.85 -4.48
CA ASP A 114 -7.99 3.29 -4.52
C ASP A 114 -6.51 3.55 -4.84
N ILE A 115 -5.61 2.73 -4.30
CA ILE A 115 -4.16 2.80 -4.51
C ILE A 115 -3.67 1.43 -4.95
N ILE A 116 -2.77 1.41 -5.92
CA ILE A 116 -2.12 0.22 -6.42
C ILE A 116 -0.65 0.28 -6.04
N ILE A 117 -0.15 -0.75 -5.37
CA ILE A 117 1.27 -0.93 -5.13
C ILE A 117 1.70 -2.18 -5.90
N TYR A 118 2.44 -1.98 -6.97
CA TYR A 118 2.94 -3.06 -7.81
C TYR A 118 4.42 -3.32 -7.51
N ILE A 119 4.75 -4.53 -7.08
CA ILE A 119 6.10 -4.90 -6.66
C ILE A 119 6.64 -6.00 -7.55
N GLY A 120 7.69 -5.66 -8.30
CA GLY A 120 8.51 -6.62 -9.01
C GLY A 120 9.62 -7.13 -8.08
N CYS A 121 9.45 -8.32 -7.53
CA CYS A 121 10.44 -8.96 -6.68
C CYS A 121 11.19 -10.05 -7.43
N GLY A 122 12.26 -9.68 -8.14
CA GLY A 122 13.03 -10.58 -8.99
C GLY A 122 12.45 -10.78 -10.40
N GLU A 123 11.59 -9.88 -10.83
CA GLU A 123 11.05 -9.84 -12.19
C GLU A 123 12.12 -9.45 -13.21
N ARG A 124 11.85 -9.74 -14.49
CA ARG A 124 12.72 -9.33 -15.58
C ARG A 124 12.61 -7.81 -15.81
N GLY A 125 13.73 -7.17 -16.11
CA GLY A 125 13.75 -5.72 -16.36
C GLY A 125 12.81 -5.28 -17.47
N ASN A 126 12.72 -6.04 -18.57
CA ASN A 126 11.82 -5.77 -19.68
C ASN A 126 10.33 -5.87 -19.28
N GLU A 127 9.96 -6.80 -18.41
CA GLU A 127 8.59 -6.92 -17.89
C GLU A 127 8.21 -5.71 -17.06
N MET A 128 9.15 -5.23 -16.23
CA MET A 128 8.94 -4.02 -15.43
C MET A 128 8.83 -2.76 -16.27
N THR A 129 9.61 -2.64 -17.34
CA THR A 129 9.51 -1.53 -18.31
C THR A 129 8.16 -1.55 -19.00
N GLN A 130 7.70 -2.72 -19.43
CA GLN A 130 6.38 -2.88 -20.05
C GLN A 130 5.25 -2.44 -19.11
N VAL A 131 5.32 -2.81 -17.82
CA VAL A 131 4.34 -2.35 -16.80
C VAL A 131 4.33 -0.84 -16.70
N LEU A 132 5.51 -0.22 -16.66
CA LEU A 132 5.64 1.24 -16.56
C LEU A 132 5.02 1.93 -17.78
N GLU A 133 5.32 1.46 -18.98
CA GLU A 133 4.76 2.00 -20.24
C GLU A 133 3.24 1.85 -20.26
N GLU A 134 2.73 0.63 -20.05
CA GLU A 134 1.29 0.36 -20.07
C GLU A 134 0.51 1.15 -19.02
N PHE A 135 1.02 1.29 -17.80
CA PHE A 135 0.33 2.02 -16.74
C PHE A 135 0.38 3.54 -16.95
N SER A 136 1.40 4.03 -17.66
CA SER A 136 1.51 5.45 -18.01
C SER A 136 0.52 5.86 -19.11
N GLU A 137 0.20 4.94 -20.03
CA GLU A 137 -0.74 5.18 -21.14
C GLU A 137 -2.20 5.02 -20.73
N LEU A 138 -2.46 4.24 -19.69
CA LEU A 138 -3.83 3.96 -19.26
C LEU A 138 -4.43 5.10 -18.44
N VAL A 139 -5.67 5.36 -18.71
CA VAL A 139 -6.51 6.30 -17.96
C VAL A 139 -7.40 5.51 -17.00
N ASP A 140 -7.42 5.92 -15.76
CA ASP A 140 -8.31 5.34 -14.74
C ASP A 140 -9.77 5.69 -15.09
N PRO A 141 -10.64 4.71 -15.32
CA PRO A 141 -12.03 4.96 -15.68
C PRO A 141 -12.85 5.66 -14.60
N LYS A 142 -12.38 5.64 -13.35
CA LYS A 142 -13.08 6.30 -12.23
C LYS A 142 -12.75 7.78 -12.12
N SER A 143 -11.47 8.14 -12.23
CA SER A 143 -10.99 9.51 -12.02
C SER A 143 -10.77 10.28 -13.31
N GLY A 144 -10.60 9.60 -14.45
CA GLY A 144 -10.21 10.21 -15.72
C GLY A 144 -8.73 10.64 -15.77
N ASN A 145 -7.95 10.38 -14.73
CA ASN A 145 -6.53 10.68 -14.65
C ASN A 145 -5.68 9.48 -15.10
N PRO A 146 -4.38 9.67 -15.39
CA PRO A 146 -3.49 8.57 -15.65
C PRO A 146 -3.48 7.55 -14.50
N LEU A 147 -3.45 6.26 -14.81
CA LEU A 147 -3.43 5.20 -13.80
C LEU A 147 -2.22 5.31 -12.87
N MET A 148 -1.12 5.85 -13.37
CA MET A 148 0.10 6.10 -12.60
C MET A 148 -0.10 7.07 -11.42
N ASP A 149 -1.09 7.95 -11.45
CA ASP A 149 -1.35 8.88 -10.35
C ASP A 149 -1.77 8.17 -9.06
N ARG A 150 -2.34 6.96 -9.19
CA ARG A 150 -2.71 6.10 -8.06
C ARG A 150 -1.86 4.84 -7.92
N THR A 151 -0.76 4.74 -8.68
CA THR A 151 0.09 3.55 -8.69
C THR A 151 1.48 3.87 -8.15
N THR A 152 1.98 3.02 -7.27
CA THR A 152 3.38 3.01 -6.84
C THR A 152 4.04 1.77 -7.40
N LEU A 153 5.13 1.95 -8.15
CA LEU A 153 5.89 0.87 -8.74
C LEU A 153 7.21 0.68 -8.01
N ILE A 154 7.42 -0.52 -7.44
CA ILE A 154 8.67 -0.91 -6.79
C ILE A 154 9.33 -1.98 -7.64
N ALA A 155 10.43 -1.63 -8.31
CA ALA A 155 11.11 -2.52 -9.24
C ALA A 155 12.43 -3.03 -8.66
N ASN A 156 12.46 -4.29 -8.26
CA ASN A 156 13.69 -5.01 -7.95
C ASN A 156 13.84 -6.18 -8.92
N THR A 157 14.70 -6.00 -9.90
CA THR A 157 14.89 -6.93 -11.00
C THR A 157 15.71 -8.16 -10.59
N SER A 158 15.69 -9.20 -11.40
CA SER A 158 16.33 -10.50 -11.12
C SER A 158 17.85 -10.43 -10.97
N ASN A 159 18.49 -9.39 -11.50
CA ASN A 159 19.93 -9.16 -11.38
C ASN A 159 20.37 -8.46 -10.08
N MET A 160 19.42 -8.02 -9.25
CA MET A 160 19.71 -7.41 -7.97
C MET A 160 20.03 -8.44 -6.89
N PRO A 161 20.80 -8.08 -5.84
CA PRO A 161 21.08 -8.96 -4.71
C PRO A 161 19.81 -9.48 -4.04
N VAL A 162 19.84 -10.71 -3.54
CA VAL A 162 18.69 -11.38 -2.89
C VAL A 162 18.14 -10.54 -1.73
N ALA A 163 19.01 -9.95 -0.91
CA ALA A 163 18.60 -9.11 0.21
C ALA A 163 17.80 -7.87 -0.22
N ALA A 164 18.16 -7.25 -1.34
CA ALA A 164 17.43 -6.11 -1.90
C ALA A 164 16.04 -6.54 -2.43
N ARG A 165 15.96 -7.70 -3.08
CA ARG A 165 14.69 -8.27 -3.57
C ARG A 165 13.76 -8.62 -2.40
N GLU A 166 14.29 -9.26 -1.36
CA GLU A 166 13.53 -9.57 -0.14
C GLU A 166 13.01 -8.32 0.56
N ALA A 167 13.82 -7.25 0.64
CA ALA A 167 13.42 -6.00 1.28
C ALA A 167 12.22 -5.32 0.60
N SER A 168 12.00 -5.56 -0.70
CA SER A 168 10.85 -5.02 -1.42
C SER A 168 9.52 -5.44 -0.82
N ILE A 169 9.43 -6.66 -0.27
CA ILE A 169 8.21 -7.21 0.33
C ILE A 169 7.75 -6.37 1.53
N TYR A 170 8.69 -5.77 2.24
CA TYR A 170 8.44 -5.00 3.47
C TYR A 170 8.36 -3.49 3.22
N THR A 171 8.58 -3.04 1.99
CA THR A 171 8.64 -1.60 1.66
C THR A 171 7.25 -0.99 1.40
N CYS A 172 6.24 -1.82 1.24
CA CYS A 172 4.87 -1.41 0.94
C CYS A 172 4.06 -0.97 2.16
#